data_f4e131d6a4537f9de607e2e9ed77b8bd
#
_entry.id   f4e131d6a4537f9de607e2e9ed77b8bd
#
_cell.length_a   1.000
_cell.length_b   1.000
_cell.length_c   1.000
_cell.angle_alpha   90.00
_cell.angle_beta   90.00
_cell.angle_gamma   90.00
#
_symmetry.space_group_name_H-M   'P 1'
#
loop_
_entity.id
_entity.type
_entity.pdbx_description
1 polymer ?
#
loop_
_entity_poly.entity_id
_entity_poly.type
_entity_poly.pdbx_seq_one_letter_code
_entity_poly.pdbx_strand_id
1 'polypeptide(L)'
;MNDHSVNDHSVNDHSVNDHSVNDHGVNDYDDTRAGRARVSDTPELKAYYEELGALQAGALWTVANEIEPWYPQPKSVPTLWRYQELRPLVHKALPLVRADDAGRRVVMLVNPGRKELSAAVGLLYTGLQIMGPGEAMTAHRHQAAALRFVQEGTGAWTVVDGQKLKVGPRDFAITPNGTWHEHGNESTEAPVIWQDGLDIPLVNALDAGFYEVHPELYQRPGAVVNSSVLSYGGNLLPHGMEKWTRPYSPLLAWPWEPSYQALLDLAKAAEGSPYDGVIMEYTNPVTGGSVMPTMGAHLQLLRAGQATRAHRHTGSVVYTVAKGRGRSVIAGQRFDWQQGDIFCVPSWAWHEHANLDEREDAVLFSFNDFPVMRSLAFHREEAYPDHDGHQPVAHPIAQPVAHPVTQPAAHPIAQPAEER
;
A
#
# COMPACT_ATOMS: atom_id res chain seq x y z
N MET A 1 29.91 19.12 -47.02
CA MET A 1 29.33 20.48 -46.96
C MET A 1 27.84 20.29 -46.68
N ASN A 2 27.46 20.44 -45.44
CA ASN A 2 26.17 20.94 -44.95
C ASN A 2 26.24 21.00 -43.42
N ASP A 3 26.30 22.21 -42.99
CA ASP A 3 26.43 22.69 -41.63
C ASP A 3 25.02 22.69 -41.03
N HIS A 4 24.81 22.06 -39.91
CA HIS A 4 23.61 22.24 -39.10
C HIS A 4 24.00 22.74 -37.72
N SER A 5 23.91 24.07 -37.59
CA SER A 5 24.00 24.80 -36.33
C SER A 5 22.95 24.35 -35.33
N VAL A 6 23.37 23.92 -34.16
CA VAL A 6 22.54 23.65 -32.98
C VAL A 6 22.23 24.96 -32.30
N ASN A 7 20.94 25.30 -32.20
CA ASN A 7 20.45 26.46 -31.44
C ASN A 7 20.58 26.20 -29.94
N ASP A 8 21.38 27.01 -29.31
CA ASP A 8 21.58 27.14 -27.89
C ASP A 8 20.37 27.90 -27.29
N HIS A 9 19.52 27.22 -26.53
CA HIS A 9 18.47 27.87 -25.75
C HIS A 9 19.00 28.12 -24.34
N SER A 10 19.37 29.37 -24.12
CA SER A 10 19.71 29.92 -22.81
C SER A 10 18.55 29.71 -21.82
N VAL A 11 18.80 28.90 -20.80
CA VAL A 11 17.94 28.74 -19.62
C VAL A 11 18.04 30.01 -18.79
N ASN A 12 16.95 30.72 -18.63
CA ASN A 12 16.84 31.87 -17.75
C ASN A 12 17.03 31.43 -16.30
N ASP A 13 18.07 31.96 -15.70
CA ASP A 13 18.40 31.86 -14.28
C ASP A 13 17.37 32.67 -13.48
N HIS A 14 16.37 31.98 -12.90
CA HIS A 14 15.49 32.58 -11.90
C HIS A 14 16.14 32.40 -10.53
N SER A 15 16.70 33.48 -10.03
CA SER A 15 17.19 33.61 -8.66
C SER A 15 16.14 33.11 -7.66
N VAL A 16 16.44 31.99 -7.00
CA VAL A 16 15.66 31.45 -5.88
C VAL A 16 15.89 32.38 -4.69
N ASN A 17 14.85 33.09 -4.28
CA ASN A 17 14.84 33.86 -3.05
C ASN A 17 14.98 32.91 -1.86
N ASP A 18 16.02 33.16 -1.07
CA ASP A 18 16.33 32.50 0.19
C ASP A 18 15.18 32.75 1.20
N HIS A 19 14.35 31.74 1.43
CA HIS A 19 13.33 31.76 2.46
C HIS A 19 13.76 30.84 3.61
N SER A 20 14.10 31.47 4.73
CA SER A 20 14.41 30.80 5.98
C SER A 20 13.32 29.83 6.41
N VAL A 21 13.67 28.55 6.59
CA VAL A 21 12.78 27.51 7.10
C VAL A 21 12.76 27.61 8.63
N ASN A 22 11.60 27.89 9.21
CA ASN A 22 11.41 27.78 10.66
C ASN A 22 11.34 26.31 11.10
N ASP A 23 11.75 26.04 12.32
CA ASP A 23 12.04 24.75 13.00
C ASP A 23 10.89 23.70 12.99
N HIS A 24 9.77 23.96 12.31
CA HIS A 24 8.61 23.06 12.16
C HIS A 24 8.28 22.66 10.72
N GLY A 25 9.14 23.00 9.75
CA GLY A 25 8.94 22.57 8.35
C GLY A 25 7.69 23.17 7.67
N VAL A 26 7.11 24.22 8.21
CA VAL A 26 5.99 24.95 7.63
C VAL A 26 6.55 26.17 6.93
N ASN A 27 6.56 26.15 5.60
CA ASN A 27 6.75 27.39 4.84
C ASN A 27 5.57 28.30 5.18
N ASP A 28 5.83 29.43 5.84
CA ASP A 28 4.86 30.53 5.97
C ASP A 28 4.63 31.13 4.57
N TYR A 29 3.75 30.48 3.80
CA TYR A 29 3.20 31.13 2.62
C TYR A 29 2.35 32.29 3.09
N ASP A 30 2.73 33.50 2.67
CA ASP A 30 1.94 34.69 2.88
C ASP A 30 0.60 34.56 2.12
N ASP A 31 -0.42 34.12 2.83
CA ASP A 31 -1.78 33.92 2.31
C ASP A 31 -2.30 35.17 1.57
N THR A 32 -1.79 36.35 1.89
CA THR A 32 -2.20 37.61 1.26
C THR A 32 -1.64 37.76 -0.16
N ARG A 33 -0.43 37.21 -0.43
CA ARG A 33 0.17 37.22 -1.77
C ARG A 33 -0.52 36.26 -2.75
N ALA A 34 -1.12 35.20 -2.24
CA ALA A 34 -1.81 34.23 -3.05
C ALA A 34 -3.29 34.56 -3.32
N GLY A 35 -3.76 35.73 -2.91
CA GLY A 35 -5.17 36.10 -3.04
C GLY A 35 -6.13 35.32 -2.12
N ARG A 36 -5.59 34.62 -1.10
CA ARG A 36 -6.36 33.90 -0.09
C ARG A 36 -6.53 34.75 1.18
N ALA A 37 -6.85 36.04 1.03
CA ALA A 37 -7.08 36.94 2.15
C ALA A 37 -8.23 36.40 3.02
N ARG A 38 -8.03 36.39 4.33
CA ARG A 38 -9.10 36.05 5.29
C ARG A 38 -10.15 37.14 5.26
N VAL A 39 -11.38 36.77 4.92
CA VAL A 39 -12.53 37.64 5.00
C VAL A 39 -12.90 37.81 6.48
N SER A 40 -12.98 39.06 6.97
CA SER A 40 -13.37 39.31 8.36
C SER A 40 -14.86 38.97 8.54
N ASP A 41 -15.16 38.17 9.56
CA ASP A 41 -16.54 37.85 9.93
C ASP A 41 -17.26 39.07 10.45
N THR A 42 -18.19 39.60 9.65
CA THR A 42 -19.15 40.60 10.10
C THR A 42 -20.50 39.96 10.42
N PRO A 43 -21.38 40.65 11.20
CA PRO A 43 -22.73 40.14 11.45
C PRO A 43 -23.50 39.83 10.15
N GLU A 44 -23.33 40.67 9.13
CA GLU A 44 -23.97 40.53 7.82
C GLU A 44 -23.45 39.29 7.08
N LEU A 45 -22.14 39.01 7.14
CA LEU A 45 -21.56 37.80 6.55
C LEU A 45 -22.02 36.55 7.27
N LYS A 46 -22.16 36.59 8.58
CA LYS A 46 -22.69 35.43 9.33
C LYS A 46 -24.13 35.13 8.91
N ALA A 47 -24.99 36.15 8.83
CA ALA A 47 -26.37 35.97 8.32
C ALA A 47 -26.38 35.42 6.89
N TYR A 48 -25.50 35.91 6.01
CA TYR A 48 -25.37 35.39 4.65
C TYR A 48 -24.92 33.91 4.63
N TYR A 49 -24.01 33.49 5.51
CA TYR A 49 -23.60 32.07 5.61
C TYR A 49 -24.75 31.19 6.12
N GLU A 50 -25.58 31.69 7.01
CA GLU A 50 -26.78 31.00 7.45
C GLU A 50 -27.80 30.80 6.31
N GLU A 51 -28.01 31.84 5.48
CA GLU A 51 -28.85 31.75 4.29
C GLU A 51 -28.31 30.74 3.28
N LEU A 52 -26.99 30.74 3.02
CA LEU A 52 -26.37 29.73 2.17
C LEU A 52 -26.54 28.31 2.76
N GLY A 53 -26.34 28.16 4.06
CA GLY A 53 -26.49 26.87 4.74
C GLY A 53 -27.92 26.31 4.64
N ALA A 54 -28.95 27.17 4.71
CA ALA A 54 -30.35 26.78 4.53
C ALA A 54 -30.62 26.21 3.12
N LEU A 55 -29.82 26.61 2.13
CA LEU A 55 -29.87 26.09 0.75
C LEU A 55 -28.84 24.98 0.48
N GLN A 56 -28.18 24.46 1.53
CA GLN A 56 -27.09 23.48 1.42
C GLN A 56 -25.92 23.98 0.54
N ALA A 57 -25.69 25.29 0.53
CA ALA A 57 -24.58 25.95 -0.13
C ALA A 57 -23.57 26.46 0.91
N GLY A 58 -22.32 26.59 0.52
CA GLY A 58 -21.25 27.10 1.39
C GLY A 58 -20.36 28.10 0.63
N ALA A 59 -19.70 28.96 1.36
CA ALA A 59 -18.77 29.94 0.83
C ALA A 59 -17.37 29.35 0.76
N LEU A 60 -16.82 29.12 -0.44
CA LEU A 60 -15.50 28.51 -0.64
C LEU A 60 -14.40 29.22 0.17
N TRP A 61 -14.42 30.55 0.23
CA TRP A 61 -13.39 31.33 0.94
C TRP A 61 -13.34 31.11 2.46
N THR A 62 -14.35 30.49 3.06
CA THR A 62 -14.32 30.12 4.49
C THR A 62 -13.57 28.82 4.75
N VAL A 63 -13.42 27.97 3.74
CA VAL A 63 -12.82 26.63 3.82
C VAL A 63 -11.74 26.37 2.75
N ALA A 64 -11.32 27.43 2.04
CA ALA A 64 -10.41 27.31 0.89
C ALA A 64 -9.11 26.58 1.24
N ASN A 65 -8.51 26.85 2.41
CA ASN A 65 -7.27 26.20 2.84
C ASN A 65 -7.46 24.72 3.22
N GLU A 66 -8.68 24.31 3.55
CA GLU A 66 -8.99 22.90 3.84
C GLU A 66 -9.24 22.11 2.55
N ILE A 67 -9.93 22.73 1.57
CA ILE A 67 -10.28 22.09 0.31
C ILE A 67 -9.10 22.09 -0.67
N GLU A 68 -8.32 23.18 -0.70
CA GLU A 68 -7.14 23.35 -1.56
C GLU A 68 -5.91 23.69 -0.73
N PRO A 69 -5.39 22.73 0.06
CA PRO A 69 -4.20 22.95 0.89
C PRO A 69 -2.96 23.21 0.01
N TRP A 70 -2.00 23.98 0.53
CA TRP A 70 -0.73 24.29 -0.15
C TRP A 70 0.13 23.04 -0.45
N TYR A 71 0.01 22.02 0.38
CA TYR A 71 0.69 20.73 0.27
C TYR A 71 -0.19 19.63 0.84
N PRO A 72 0.04 18.37 0.48
CA PRO A 72 -0.73 17.25 0.99
C PRO A 72 -0.74 17.20 2.53
N GLN A 73 -1.92 17.06 3.11
CA GLN A 73 -2.14 16.94 4.55
C GLN A 73 -2.76 15.57 4.87
N PRO A 74 -1.97 14.48 4.85
CA PRO A 74 -2.49 13.14 5.07
C PRO A 74 -3.03 13.01 6.50
N LYS A 75 -4.21 12.40 6.63
CA LYS A 75 -4.77 12.04 7.94
C LYS A 75 -4.08 10.82 8.54
N SER A 76 -3.45 10.00 7.70
CA SER A 76 -2.66 8.86 8.15
C SER A 76 -1.43 9.31 8.90
N VAL A 77 -1.08 8.57 9.95
CA VAL A 77 0.15 8.78 10.72
C VAL A 77 1.12 7.61 10.51
N PRO A 78 2.44 7.83 10.57
CA PRO A 78 3.40 6.74 10.55
C PRO A 78 3.06 5.71 11.64
N THR A 79 3.01 4.44 11.27
CA THR A 79 2.60 3.38 12.21
C THR A 79 3.41 2.12 11.94
N LEU A 80 3.83 1.45 13.02
CA LEU A 80 4.49 0.15 12.99
C LEU A 80 3.64 -0.86 13.74
N TRP A 81 3.34 -1.98 13.12
CA TRP A 81 2.70 -3.16 13.72
C TRP A 81 3.72 -4.27 13.87
N ARG A 82 3.99 -4.66 15.12
CA ARG A 82 4.98 -5.69 15.43
C ARG A 82 4.39 -7.07 15.24
N TYR A 83 4.95 -7.82 14.30
CA TYR A 83 4.44 -9.16 13.96
C TYR A 83 4.50 -10.11 15.16
N GLN A 84 5.56 -10.05 15.95
CA GLN A 84 5.69 -10.92 17.13
C GLN A 84 4.61 -10.68 18.18
N GLU A 85 4.06 -9.45 18.28
CA GLU A 85 2.96 -9.12 19.19
C GLU A 85 1.61 -9.52 18.58
N LEU A 86 1.44 -9.37 17.27
CA LEU A 86 0.21 -9.71 16.56
C LEU A 86 0.03 -11.21 16.34
N ARG A 87 1.11 -11.92 16.03
CA ARG A 87 1.09 -13.35 15.69
C ARG A 87 0.33 -14.22 16.71
N PRO A 88 0.56 -14.11 18.03
CA PRO A 88 -0.21 -14.86 19.02
C PRO A 88 -1.72 -14.56 18.98
N LEU A 89 -2.09 -13.29 18.72
CA LEU A 89 -3.49 -12.87 18.63
C LEU A 89 -4.14 -13.38 17.34
N VAL A 90 -3.42 -13.39 16.22
CA VAL A 90 -3.86 -13.99 14.95
C VAL A 90 -4.12 -15.48 15.12
N HIS A 91 -3.18 -16.23 15.76
CA HIS A 91 -3.37 -17.65 16.06
C HIS A 91 -4.56 -17.89 17.00
N LYS A 92 -4.78 -17.00 17.98
CA LYS A 92 -5.90 -17.10 18.93
C LYS A 92 -7.26 -16.99 18.24
N ALA A 93 -7.35 -16.42 17.04
CA ALA A 93 -8.59 -16.38 16.29
C ALA A 93 -9.07 -17.74 15.81
N LEU A 94 -8.18 -18.73 15.58
CA LEU A 94 -8.54 -20.06 15.08
C LEU A 94 -9.59 -20.77 15.96
N PRO A 95 -9.39 -20.93 17.28
CA PRO A 95 -10.36 -21.59 18.14
C PRO A 95 -11.57 -20.71 18.50
N LEU A 96 -11.48 -19.39 18.33
CA LEU A 96 -12.53 -18.43 18.74
C LEU A 96 -13.53 -18.13 17.64
N VAL A 97 -13.10 -18.18 16.38
CA VAL A 97 -13.90 -17.76 15.23
C VAL A 97 -13.88 -18.89 14.20
N ARG A 98 -15.04 -19.49 13.93
CA ARG A 98 -15.13 -20.53 12.89
C ARG A 98 -14.98 -19.89 11.51
N ALA A 99 -14.36 -20.62 10.57
CA ALA A 99 -14.21 -20.15 9.20
C ALA A 99 -15.55 -19.84 8.53
N ASP A 100 -16.55 -20.72 8.75
CA ASP A 100 -17.90 -20.60 8.18
C ASP A 100 -18.65 -19.37 8.70
N ASP A 101 -18.43 -19.00 9.97
CA ASP A 101 -19.14 -17.86 10.59
C ASP A 101 -18.53 -16.51 10.18
N ALA A 102 -17.22 -16.46 10.00
CA ALA A 102 -16.52 -15.21 9.68
C ALA A 102 -16.36 -14.96 8.17
N GLY A 103 -16.56 -15.99 7.34
CA GLY A 103 -16.16 -15.95 5.94
C GLY A 103 -14.63 -15.78 5.77
N ARG A 104 -14.01 -14.90 6.56
CA ARG A 104 -12.54 -14.67 6.57
C ARG A 104 -12.06 -14.29 7.97
N ARG A 105 -11.04 -14.98 8.49
CA ARG A 105 -10.38 -14.60 9.75
C ARG A 105 -9.20 -13.69 9.47
N VAL A 106 -9.48 -12.39 9.42
CA VAL A 106 -8.48 -11.35 9.18
C VAL A 106 -8.39 -10.42 10.37
N VAL A 107 -7.21 -10.21 10.88
CA VAL A 107 -6.90 -9.16 11.85
C VAL A 107 -6.47 -7.92 11.06
N MET A 108 -7.32 -6.91 11.03
CA MET A 108 -7.07 -5.67 10.31
C MET A 108 -6.00 -4.84 11.02
N LEU A 109 -5.08 -4.25 10.25
CA LEU A 109 -4.10 -3.29 10.73
C LEU A 109 -4.61 -1.88 10.46
N VAL A 110 -5.14 -1.24 11.50
CA VAL A 110 -5.85 0.03 11.37
C VAL A 110 -4.98 1.18 11.81
N ASN A 111 -4.80 2.15 10.93
CA ASN A 111 -4.05 3.37 11.22
C ASN A 111 -4.82 4.25 12.22
N PRO A 112 -4.15 4.77 13.27
CA PRO A 112 -4.81 5.64 14.26
C PRO A 112 -5.49 6.87 13.66
N GLY A 113 -4.95 7.42 12.56
CA GLY A 113 -5.51 8.56 11.84
C GLY A 113 -6.57 8.21 10.78
N ARG A 114 -6.87 6.91 10.55
CA ARG A 114 -7.80 6.44 9.50
C ARG A 114 -8.79 5.39 9.99
N LYS A 115 -9.18 5.48 11.24
CA LYS A 115 -10.09 4.51 11.88
C LYS A 115 -11.44 4.44 11.17
N GLU A 116 -11.95 5.56 10.68
CA GLU A 116 -13.23 5.67 9.99
C GLU A 116 -13.29 4.86 8.69
N LEU A 117 -12.14 4.62 8.06
CA LEU A 117 -12.04 3.82 6.83
C LEU A 117 -11.49 2.42 7.07
N SER A 118 -11.12 2.08 8.31
CA SER A 118 -10.36 0.85 8.60
C SER A 118 -9.11 0.69 7.72
N ALA A 119 -8.52 1.81 7.27
CA ALA A 119 -7.37 1.82 6.38
C ALA A 119 -6.06 1.71 7.16
N ALA A 120 -5.06 1.09 6.55
CA ALA A 120 -3.70 1.02 7.08
C ALA A 120 -2.93 2.31 6.80
N VAL A 121 -3.10 2.89 5.61
CA VAL A 121 -2.53 4.17 5.22
C VAL A 121 -3.22 4.70 3.97
N GLY A 122 -3.51 5.99 3.91
CA GLY A 122 -4.17 6.60 2.75
C GLY A 122 -5.48 5.88 2.39
N LEU A 123 -5.52 5.32 1.21
CA LEU A 123 -6.62 4.52 0.68
C LEU A 123 -6.27 3.03 0.56
N LEU A 124 -5.24 2.57 1.28
CA LEU A 124 -4.82 1.17 1.32
C LEU A 124 -5.26 0.50 2.63
N TYR A 125 -5.82 -0.68 2.48
CA TYR A 125 -6.12 -1.60 3.56
C TYR A 125 -5.01 -2.65 3.67
N THR A 126 -4.71 -3.13 4.89
CA THR A 126 -3.94 -4.34 5.12
C THR A 126 -4.42 -5.09 6.36
N GLY A 127 -4.18 -6.39 6.37
CA GLY A 127 -4.51 -7.25 7.49
C GLY A 127 -3.76 -8.57 7.44
N LEU A 128 -3.77 -9.30 8.54
CA LEU A 128 -3.19 -10.65 8.66
C LEU A 128 -4.33 -11.67 8.65
N GLN A 129 -4.41 -12.46 7.59
CA GLN A 129 -5.36 -13.57 7.48
C GLN A 129 -4.72 -14.86 7.92
N ILE A 130 -5.48 -15.65 8.71
CA ILE A 130 -5.07 -16.99 9.13
C ILE A 130 -6.07 -18.02 8.65
N MET A 131 -5.55 -19.13 8.12
CA MET A 131 -6.32 -20.33 7.78
C MET A 131 -5.76 -21.55 8.47
N GLY A 132 -6.64 -22.28 9.12
CA GLY A 132 -6.31 -23.54 9.78
C GLY A 132 -6.00 -24.67 8.78
N PRO A 133 -5.48 -25.81 9.28
CA PRO A 133 -5.23 -26.98 8.45
C PRO A 133 -6.49 -27.46 7.72
N GLY A 134 -6.38 -27.71 6.41
CA GLY A 134 -7.45 -28.20 5.56
C GLY A 134 -8.59 -27.21 5.28
N GLU A 135 -8.53 -25.98 5.77
CA GLU A 135 -9.59 -24.99 5.54
C GLU A 135 -9.56 -24.43 4.11
N ALA A 136 -10.75 -24.20 3.57
CA ALA A 136 -10.96 -23.51 2.32
C ALA A 136 -12.11 -22.50 2.47
N MET A 137 -12.00 -21.37 1.83
CA MET A 137 -13.04 -20.36 1.74
C MET A 137 -13.82 -20.53 0.43
N THR A 138 -15.10 -20.23 0.46
CA THR A 138 -15.94 -20.24 -0.73
C THR A 138 -15.52 -19.17 -1.75
N ALA A 139 -15.68 -19.50 -3.02
CA ALA A 139 -15.39 -18.59 -4.11
C ALA A 139 -16.31 -17.37 -4.09
N HIS A 140 -15.73 -16.22 -4.27
CA HIS A 140 -16.42 -14.94 -4.35
C HIS A 140 -15.66 -13.99 -5.27
N ARG A 141 -16.26 -12.88 -5.59
CA ARG A 141 -15.58 -11.75 -6.22
C ARG A 141 -15.99 -10.43 -5.60
N HIS A 142 -15.11 -9.48 -5.63
CA HIS A 142 -15.36 -8.12 -5.20
C HIS A 142 -14.63 -7.12 -6.09
N GLN A 143 -15.12 -5.87 -6.10
CA GLN A 143 -14.54 -4.83 -6.93
C GLN A 143 -13.13 -4.43 -6.47
N ALA A 144 -12.85 -4.48 -5.18
CA ALA A 144 -11.53 -4.20 -4.67
C ALA A 144 -10.50 -5.22 -5.23
N ALA A 145 -9.35 -4.71 -5.67
CA ALA A 145 -8.20 -5.55 -5.96
C ALA A 145 -7.54 -5.99 -4.65
N ALA A 146 -6.93 -7.16 -4.66
CA ALA A 146 -6.22 -7.71 -3.51
C ALA A 146 -4.84 -8.25 -3.92
N LEU A 147 -3.93 -8.20 -2.96
CA LEU A 147 -2.63 -8.85 -3.05
C LEU A 147 -2.38 -9.63 -1.75
N ARG A 148 -1.47 -10.62 -1.83
CA ARG A 148 -1.05 -11.44 -0.69
C ARG A 148 0.44 -11.58 -0.66
N PHE A 149 0.99 -11.43 0.55
CA PHE A 149 2.37 -11.75 0.85
C PHE A 149 2.38 -12.77 2.00
N VAL A 150 2.89 -13.97 1.74
CA VAL A 150 2.83 -15.06 2.73
C VAL A 150 3.85 -14.82 3.84
N GLN A 151 3.35 -14.71 5.08
CA GLN A 151 4.20 -14.51 6.27
C GLN A 151 4.78 -15.81 6.79
N GLU A 152 3.92 -16.83 6.96
CA GLU A 152 4.33 -18.13 7.47
C GLU A 152 3.42 -19.28 7.04
N GLY A 153 3.93 -20.49 7.16
CA GLY A 153 3.23 -21.74 6.85
C GLY A 153 3.39 -22.17 5.40
N THR A 154 3.21 -23.45 5.17
CA THR A 154 3.21 -24.08 3.84
C THR A 154 1.85 -24.69 3.57
N GLY A 155 1.42 -24.70 2.31
CA GLY A 155 0.12 -25.24 1.91
C GLY A 155 -0.90 -24.19 1.52
N ALA A 156 -0.56 -22.91 1.57
CA ALA A 156 -1.41 -21.83 1.07
C ALA A 156 -1.65 -21.97 -0.44
N TRP A 157 -2.89 -21.79 -0.84
CA TRP A 157 -3.27 -21.73 -2.24
C TRP A 157 -4.38 -20.71 -2.49
N THR A 158 -4.45 -20.22 -3.73
CA THR A 158 -5.56 -19.40 -4.21
C THR A 158 -5.96 -19.86 -5.62
N VAL A 159 -7.25 -19.77 -5.94
CA VAL A 159 -7.75 -19.91 -7.31
C VAL A 159 -8.25 -18.55 -7.77
N VAL A 160 -7.76 -18.06 -8.90
CA VAL A 160 -8.15 -16.79 -9.49
C VAL A 160 -8.62 -17.04 -10.92
N ASP A 161 -9.89 -16.75 -11.22
CA ASP A 161 -10.53 -17.02 -12.53
C ASP A 161 -10.17 -18.43 -13.05
N GLY A 162 -10.30 -19.44 -12.21
CA GLY A 162 -10.03 -20.85 -12.55
C GLY A 162 -8.55 -21.24 -12.57
N GLN A 163 -7.61 -20.35 -12.28
CA GLN A 163 -6.19 -20.67 -12.19
C GLN A 163 -5.78 -20.93 -10.73
N LYS A 164 -5.43 -22.17 -10.39
CA LYS A 164 -4.93 -22.53 -9.06
C LYS A 164 -3.46 -22.16 -8.93
N LEU A 165 -3.16 -21.37 -7.90
CA LEU A 165 -1.82 -20.97 -7.49
C LEU A 165 -1.50 -21.57 -6.14
N LYS A 166 -0.32 -22.19 -5.98
CA LYS A 166 0.25 -22.58 -4.69
C LYS A 166 1.33 -21.59 -4.35
N VAL A 167 1.27 -21.07 -3.12
CA VAL A 167 2.18 -20.05 -2.63
C VAL A 167 2.77 -20.47 -1.29
N GLY A 168 4.03 -20.16 -1.09
CA GLY A 168 4.81 -20.44 0.12
C GLY A 168 5.26 -19.15 0.82
N PRO A 169 6.04 -19.26 1.92
CA PRO A 169 6.53 -18.12 2.66
C PRO A 169 7.26 -17.11 1.78
N ARG A 170 6.86 -15.84 1.88
CA ARG A 170 7.36 -14.67 1.12
C ARG A 170 7.00 -14.65 -0.36
N ASP A 171 6.23 -15.62 -0.86
CA ASP A 171 5.64 -15.50 -2.19
C ASP A 171 4.65 -14.34 -2.20
N PHE A 172 4.62 -13.64 -3.34
CA PHE A 172 3.68 -12.58 -3.65
C PHE A 172 2.65 -13.07 -4.66
N ALA A 173 1.37 -12.81 -4.40
CA ALA A 173 0.27 -13.15 -5.32
C ALA A 173 -0.74 -12.02 -5.39
N ILE A 174 -1.44 -11.92 -6.53
CA ILE A 174 -2.50 -10.94 -6.76
C ILE A 174 -3.85 -11.61 -7.03
N THR A 175 -4.89 -10.92 -6.61
CA THR A 175 -6.28 -11.19 -6.96
C THR A 175 -6.86 -9.89 -7.54
N PRO A 176 -6.79 -9.71 -8.86
CA PRO A 176 -7.22 -8.48 -9.49
C PRO A 176 -8.71 -8.20 -9.28
N ASN A 177 -9.08 -6.94 -9.37
CA ASN A 177 -10.45 -6.47 -9.18
C ASN A 177 -11.46 -7.21 -10.07
N GLY A 178 -12.60 -7.60 -9.47
CA GLY A 178 -13.71 -8.28 -10.15
C GLY A 178 -13.45 -9.74 -10.54
N THR A 179 -12.27 -10.32 -10.25
CA THR A 179 -11.97 -11.73 -10.55
C THR A 179 -12.61 -12.66 -9.52
N TRP A 180 -13.13 -13.80 -9.98
CA TRP A 180 -13.53 -14.88 -9.08
C TRP A 180 -12.32 -15.45 -8.36
N HIS A 181 -12.41 -15.57 -7.04
CA HIS A 181 -11.30 -16.12 -6.27
C HIS A 181 -11.77 -16.86 -5.02
N GLU A 182 -10.95 -17.80 -4.60
CA GLU A 182 -11.07 -18.58 -3.38
C GLU A 182 -9.69 -18.91 -2.85
N HIS A 183 -9.59 -19.23 -1.56
CA HIS A 183 -8.33 -19.46 -0.88
C HIS A 183 -8.43 -20.65 0.03
N GLY A 184 -7.30 -21.28 0.31
CA GLY A 184 -7.26 -22.38 1.25
C GLY A 184 -5.87 -22.69 1.76
N ASN A 185 -5.85 -23.60 2.71
CA ASN A 185 -4.67 -24.22 3.26
C ASN A 185 -4.78 -25.73 3.05
N GLU A 186 -3.94 -26.31 2.19
CA GLU A 186 -3.92 -27.77 1.95
C GLU A 186 -3.03 -28.53 2.96
N SER A 187 -2.33 -27.82 3.86
CA SER A 187 -1.63 -28.46 4.98
C SER A 187 -2.63 -29.13 5.92
N THR A 188 -2.32 -30.32 6.37
CA THR A 188 -3.11 -31.04 7.39
C THR A 188 -2.59 -30.83 8.80
N GLU A 189 -1.44 -30.14 8.96
CA GLU A 189 -0.72 -30.06 10.24
C GLU A 189 -0.66 -28.66 10.81
N ALA A 190 -0.44 -27.66 9.96
CA ALA A 190 -0.14 -26.29 10.40
C ALA A 190 -1.01 -25.24 9.71
N PRO A 191 -1.36 -24.15 10.40
CA PRO A 191 -2.00 -23.01 9.79
C PRO A 191 -1.04 -22.25 8.88
N VAL A 192 -1.62 -21.45 7.99
CA VAL A 192 -0.90 -20.47 7.17
C VAL A 192 -1.35 -19.07 7.54
N ILE A 193 -0.42 -18.12 7.51
CA ILE A 193 -0.71 -16.69 7.68
C ILE A 193 -0.14 -15.93 6.48
N TRP A 194 -0.95 -15.10 5.89
CA TRP A 194 -0.48 -14.13 4.91
C TRP A 194 -0.99 -12.73 5.25
N GLN A 195 -0.26 -11.75 4.76
CA GLN A 195 -0.70 -10.38 4.76
C GLN A 195 -1.55 -10.14 3.50
N ASP A 196 -2.77 -9.65 3.69
CA ASP A 196 -3.59 -9.10 2.63
C ASP A 196 -3.32 -7.60 2.48
N GLY A 197 -3.23 -7.12 1.24
CA GLY A 197 -3.30 -5.70 0.88
C GLY A 197 -4.45 -5.48 -0.09
N LEU A 198 -5.30 -4.49 0.16
CA LEU A 198 -6.46 -4.20 -0.70
C LEU A 198 -6.65 -2.69 -0.86
N ASP A 199 -7.28 -2.32 -1.96
CA ASP A 199 -7.71 -0.96 -2.25
C ASP A 199 -9.19 -0.69 -1.85
N ILE A 200 -9.74 -1.43 -0.89
CA ILE A 200 -11.13 -1.27 -0.39
C ILE A 200 -11.46 0.19 -0.09
N PRO A 201 -10.62 0.97 0.63
CA PRO A 201 -10.97 2.35 0.92
C PRO A 201 -11.07 3.23 -0.34
N LEU A 202 -10.26 2.95 -1.37
CA LEU A 202 -10.35 3.63 -2.67
C LEU A 202 -11.65 3.29 -3.38
N VAL A 203 -12.00 2.00 -3.46
CA VAL A 203 -13.23 1.54 -4.10
C VAL A 203 -14.46 2.13 -3.40
N ASN A 204 -14.45 2.20 -2.06
CA ASN A 204 -15.53 2.81 -1.28
C ASN A 204 -15.60 4.34 -1.47
N ALA A 205 -14.45 5.01 -1.59
CA ALA A 205 -14.42 6.45 -1.85
C ALA A 205 -14.99 6.82 -3.24
N LEU A 206 -15.00 5.86 -4.16
CA LEU A 206 -15.56 5.99 -5.51
C LEU A 206 -16.99 5.43 -5.63
N ASP A 207 -17.60 4.97 -4.52
CA ASP A 207 -18.91 4.33 -4.48
C ASP A 207 -19.04 3.14 -5.47
N ALA A 208 -17.94 2.41 -5.71
CA ALA A 208 -17.81 1.37 -6.74
C ALA A 208 -17.82 -0.06 -6.17
N GLY A 209 -18.24 -0.23 -4.91
CA GLY A 209 -18.17 -1.52 -4.21
C GLY A 209 -19.20 -2.52 -4.71
N PHE A 210 -18.75 -3.72 -5.10
CA PHE A 210 -19.59 -4.91 -5.36
C PHE A 210 -18.99 -6.10 -4.64
N TYR A 211 -19.84 -6.99 -4.20
CA TYR A 211 -19.49 -8.29 -3.64
C TYR A 211 -20.48 -9.36 -4.10
N GLU A 212 -19.97 -10.47 -4.62
CA GLU A 212 -20.81 -11.58 -5.12
C GLU A 212 -20.23 -12.91 -4.67
N VAL A 213 -21.09 -13.86 -4.31
CA VAL A 213 -20.74 -15.25 -4.01
C VAL A 213 -20.88 -16.09 -5.27
N HIS A 214 -19.92 -17.00 -5.51
CA HIS A 214 -19.95 -17.86 -6.67
C HIS A 214 -21.13 -18.85 -6.60
N PRO A 215 -21.93 -19.02 -7.68
CA PRO A 215 -23.11 -19.89 -7.65
C PRO A 215 -22.85 -21.34 -7.23
N GLU A 216 -21.67 -21.88 -7.60
CA GLU A 216 -21.26 -23.25 -7.26
C GLU A 216 -20.44 -23.35 -5.97
N LEU A 217 -20.36 -22.27 -5.17
CA LEU A 217 -19.53 -22.11 -3.96
C LEU A 217 -18.03 -22.22 -4.18
N TYR A 218 -17.57 -23.04 -5.10
CA TYR A 218 -16.15 -23.23 -5.47
C TYR A 218 -15.99 -23.18 -6.97
N GLN A 219 -14.83 -22.71 -7.42
CA GLN A 219 -14.47 -22.73 -8.82
C GLN A 219 -14.01 -24.16 -9.22
N ARG A 220 -14.03 -24.40 -10.53
CA ARG A 220 -13.41 -25.59 -11.13
C ARG A 220 -12.06 -25.20 -11.73
N PRO A 221 -10.97 -25.35 -10.96
CA PRO A 221 -9.66 -24.92 -11.46
C PRO A 221 -9.21 -25.79 -12.64
N GLY A 222 -8.47 -25.17 -13.55
CA GLY A 222 -7.77 -25.89 -14.61
C GLY A 222 -6.77 -26.92 -14.05
N ALA A 223 -6.44 -27.94 -14.85
CA ALA A 223 -5.60 -29.04 -14.44
C ALA A 223 -4.14 -28.64 -14.11
N VAL A 224 -3.67 -27.50 -14.63
CA VAL A 224 -2.27 -27.05 -14.47
C VAL A 224 -2.19 -26.05 -13.33
N VAL A 225 -1.56 -26.47 -12.22
CA VAL A 225 -1.26 -25.61 -11.08
C VAL A 225 -0.16 -24.60 -11.47
N ASN A 226 -0.25 -23.36 -10.97
CA ASN A 226 0.68 -22.28 -11.27
C ASN A 226 0.80 -21.94 -12.77
N SER A 227 -0.29 -22.15 -13.54
CA SER A 227 -0.27 -21.95 -15.01
C SER A 227 0.19 -20.53 -15.41
N SER A 228 -0.20 -19.49 -14.66
CA SER A 228 0.25 -18.12 -14.93
C SER A 228 1.77 -17.95 -14.72
N VAL A 229 2.33 -18.57 -13.69
CA VAL A 229 3.78 -18.55 -13.41
C VAL A 229 4.55 -19.29 -14.51
N LEU A 230 4.05 -20.46 -14.92
CA LEU A 230 4.66 -21.24 -16.01
C LEU A 230 4.60 -20.50 -17.34
N SER A 231 3.55 -19.74 -17.60
CA SER A 231 3.37 -19.03 -18.87
C SER A 231 4.10 -17.69 -18.95
N TYR A 232 4.20 -16.95 -17.84
CA TYR A 232 4.67 -15.55 -17.82
C TYR A 232 5.83 -15.27 -16.87
N GLY A 233 6.19 -16.20 -16.01
CA GLY A 233 7.26 -16.01 -15.02
C GLY A 233 8.69 -16.19 -15.54
N GLY A 234 8.87 -16.60 -16.78
CA GLY A 234 10.17 -16.99 -17.37
C GLY A 234 10.86 -15.91 -18.22
N ASN A 235 10.51 -14.62 -18.07
CA ASN A 235 11.04 -13.51 -18.86
C ASN A 235 10.78 -13.60 -20.39
N LEU A 236 9.92 -14.52 -20.83
CA LEU A 236 9.50 -14.70 -22.20
C LEU A 236 7.97 -14.63 -22.27
N LEU A 237 7.43 -13.98 -23.31
CA LEU A 237 6.00 -13.97 -23.55
C LEU A 237 5.58 -15.16 -24.43
N PRO A 238 4.47 -15.84 -24.12
CA PRO A 238 3.93 -16.90 -24.97
C PRO A 238 3.63 -16.37 -26.37
N HIS A 239 4.10 -17.07 -27.41
CA HIS A 239 3.82 -16.75 -28.79
C HIS A 239 2.61 -17.55 -29.31
N GLY A 240 1.73 -16.92 -30.11
CA GLY A 240 0.56 -17.58 -30.67
C GLY A 240 -0.63 -17.79 -29.71
N MET A 241 -0.54 -17.31 -28.47
CA MET A 241 -1.68 -17.24 -27.55
C MET A 241 -2.51 -15.97 -27.80
N GLU A 242 -3.75 -15.97 -27.33
CA GLU A 242 -4.61 -14.78 -27.33
C GLU A 242 -3.92 -13.62 -26.62
N LYS A 243 -3.96 -12.42 -27.23
CA LYS A 243 -3.34 -11.24 -26.64
C LYS A 243 -4.06 -10.85 -25.35
N TRP A 244 -3.28 -10.72 -24.27
CA TRP A 244 -3.80 -10.24 -23.00
C TRP A 244 -4.25 -8.77 -23.11
N THR A 245 -5.51 -8.50 -22.82
CA THR A 245 -6.12 -7.16 -22.94
C THR A 245 -6.67 -6.61 -21.63
N ARG A 246 -6.59 -7.40 -20.53
CA ARG A 246 -7.05 -6.95 -19.21
C ARG A 246 -6.07 -5.95 -18.62
N PRO A 247 -6.53 -5.01 -17.77
CA PRO A 247 -5.69 -3.93 -17.23
C PRO A 247 -4.72 -4.39 -16.12
N TYR A 248 -4.77 -5.64 -15.72
CA TYR A 248 -3.91 -6.24 -14.70
C TYR A 248 -2.98 -7.31 -15.31
N SER A 249 -1.98 -7.73 -14.54
CA SER A 249 -1.00 -8.71 -14.95
C SER A 249 -1.61 -10.09 -15.21
N PRO A 250 -1.24 -10.79 -16.32
CA PRO A 250 -1.54 -12.21 -16.49
C PRO A 250 -0.72 -13.12 -15.59
N LEU A 251 0.44 -12.67 -15.13
CA LEU A 251 1.21 -13.31 -14.07
C LEU A 251 0.54 -12.97 -12.74
N LEU A 252 0.06 -14.00 -12.03
CA LEU A 252 -0.75 -13.83 -10.82
C LEU A 252 0.00 -14.15 -9.53
N ALA A 253 1.19 -14.73 -9.63
CA ALA A 253 2.05 -14.99 -8.49
C ALA A 253 3.53 -14.90 -8.86
N TRP A 254 4.33 -14.40 -7.92
CA TRP A 254 5.78 -14.31 -8.01
C TRP A 254 6.40 -15.09 -6.85
N PRO A 255 7.02 -16.26 -7.14
CA PRO A 255 7.74 -17.02 -6.12
C PRO A 255 8.90 -16.22 -5.53
N TRP A 256 9.13 -16.40 -4.23
CA TRP A 256 10.17 -15.68 -3.50
C TRP A 256 11.59 -15.91 -4.08
N GLU A 257 11.97 -17.17 -4.28
CA GLU A 257 13.35 -17.47 -4.67
C GLU A 257 13.80 -16.79 -5.96
N PRO A 258 13.08 -16.86 -7.09
CA PRO A 258 13.48 -16.14 -8.30
C PRO A 258 13.39 -14.60 -8.13
N SER A 259 12.42 -14.08 -7.38
CA SER A 259 12.29 -12.66 -7.13
C SER A 259 13.46 -12.13 -6.27
N TYR A 260 13.81 -12.84 -5.23
CA TYR A 260 14.94 -12.49 -4.36
C TYR A 260 16.27 -12.63 -5.09
N GLN A 261 16.44 -13.70 -5.90
CA GLN A 261 17.65 -13.86 -6.71
C GLN A 261 17.83 -12.71 -7.72
N ALA A 262 16.76 -12.28 -8.38
CA ALA A 262 16.81 -11.12 -9.29
C ALA A 262 17.25 -9.83 -8.56
N LEU A 263 16.75 -9.62 -7.33
CA LEU A 263 17.15 -8.48 -6.50
C LEU A 263 18.63 -8.55 -6.10
N LEU A 264 19.12 -9.74 -5.74
CA LEU A 264 20.55 -9.97 -5.42
C LEU A 264 21.45 -9.74 -6.64
N ASP A 265 20.99 -10.13 -7.82
CA ASP A 265 21.76 -9.95 -9.05
C ASP A 265 21.80 -8.47 -9.45
N LEU A 266 20.70 -7.73 -9.29
CA LEU A 266 20.72 -6.27 -9.44
C LEU A 266 21.66 -5.62 -8.43
N ALA A 267 21.68 -6.08 -7.18
CA ALA A 267 22.56 -5.55 -6.14
C ALA A 267 24.06 -5.75 -6.44
N LYS A 268 24.43 -6.76 -7.25
CA LYS A 268 25.81 -6.94 -7.75
C LYS A 268 26.11 -5.99 -8.93
N ALA A 269 25.09 -5.66 -9.72
CA ALA A 269 25.25 -4.90 -10.97
C ALA A 269 25.11 -3.38 -10.79
N ALA A 270 24.46 -2.90 -9.74
CA ALA A 270 24.15 -1.50 -9.52
C ALA A 270 24.27 -1.09 -8.05
N GLU A 271 24.64 0.16 -7.82
CA GLU A 271 24.67 0.76 -6.48
C GLU A 271 23.25 0.93 -5.91
N GLY A 272 22.26 1.17 -6.77
CA GLY A 272 20.88 1.46 -6.42
C GLY A 272 20.60 2.95 -6.22
N SER A 273 19.39 3.25 -5.75
CA SER A 273 18.95 4.61 -5.43
C SER A 273 19.55 5.06 -4.09
N PRO A 274 19.99 6.32 -3.96
CA PRO A 274 20.38 6.86 -2.66
C PRO A 274 19.21 6.94 -1.66
N TYR A 275 17.96 6.86 -2.15
CA TYR A 275 16.73 6.97 -1.35
C TYR A 275 16.11 5.63 -1.01
N ASP A 276 16.31 4.61 -1.88
CA ASP A 276 15.64 3.30 -1.76
C ASP A 276 16.64 2.14 -1.65
N GLY A 277 17.95 2.37 -1.84
CA GLY A 277 18.90 1.27 -2.00
C GLY A 277 18.66 0.52 -3.32
N VAL A 278 18.67 -0.81 -3.30
CA VAL A 278 18.39 -1.60 -4.49
C VAL A 278 16.92 -1.99 -4.48
N ILE A 279 16.14 -1.52 -5.44
CA ILE A 279 14.69 -1.72 -5.49
C ILE A 279 14.26 -2.24 -6.87
N MET A 280 13.29 -3.16 -6.89
CA MET A 280 12.66 -3.70 -8.09
C MET A 280 11.14 -3.65 -7.94
N GLU A 281 10.44 -3.25 -9.01
CA GLU A 281 8.98 -3.31 -9.09
C GLU A 281 8.54 -4.67 -9.63
N TYR A 282 7.53 -5.29 -9.01
CA TYR A 282 6.80 -6.40 -9.60
C TYR A 282 5.94 -5.87 -10.75
N THR A 283 6.18 -6.36 -11.95
CA THR A 283 5.59 -5.79 -13.16
C THR A 283 4.62 -6.74 -13.86
N ASN A 284 3.71 -6.16 -14.61
CA ASN A 284 2.94 -6.87 -15.62
C ASN A 284 3.87 -7.20 -16.82
N PRO A 285 4.17 -8.46 -17.10
CA PRO A 285 5.13 -8.85 -18.14
C PRO A 285 4.70 -8.47 -19.56
N VAL A 286 3.41 -8.20 -19.77
CA VAL A 286 2.89 -7.82 -21.09
C VAL A 286 3.05 -6.34 -21.37
N THR A 287 2.92 -5.50 -20.34
CA THR A 287 2.92 -4.03 -20.50
C THR A 287 4.17 -3.36 -19.95
N GLY A 288 4.90 -4.02 -19.04
CA GLY A 288 5.98 -3.42 -18.27
C GLY A 288 5.52 -2.46 -17.17
N GLY A 289 4.21 -2.26 -17.02
CA GLY A 289 3.63 -1.43 -15.96
C GLY A 289 3.37 -2.22 -14.68
N SER A 290 2.70 -1.56 -13.72
CA SER A 290 2.37 -2.15 -12.43
C SER A 290 1.47 -3.38 -12.56
N VAL A 291 1.51 -4.26 -11.55
CA VAL A 291 0.77 -5.53 -11.56
C VAL A 291 -0.74 -5.36 -11.60
N MET A 292 -1.26 -4.27 -11.01
CA MET A 292 -2.68 -3.90 -11.01
C MET A 292 -2.84 -2.39 -11.23
N PRO A 293 -4.00 -1.93 -11.73
CA PRO A 293 -4.24 -0.51 -12.00
C PRO A 293 -4.19 0.39 -10.75
N THR A 294 -4.52 -0.16 -9.59
CA THR A 294 -4.69 0.60 -8.34
C THR A 294 -3.58 0.37 -7.34
N MET A 295 -2.85 -0.73 -7.46
CA MET A 295 -1.76 -1.08 -6.53
C MET A 295 -0.53 -1.58 -7.28
N GLY A 296 0.62 -1.01 -6.92
CA GLY A 296 1.96 -1.50 -7.27
C GLY A 296 2.60 -2.25 -6.10
N ALA A 297 3.64 -3.03 -6.38
CA ALA A 297 4.41 -3.73 -5.35
C ALA A 297 5.90 -3.72 -5.70
N HIS A 298 6.75 -3.65 -4.68
CA HIS A 298 8.20 -3.62 -4.82
C HIS A 298 8.89 -4.60 -3.88
N LEU A 299 10.09 -4.97 -4.26
CA LEU A 299 11.05 -5.66 -3.42
C LEU A 299 12.31 -4.80 -3.32
N GLN A 300 12.74 -4.45 -2.10
CA GLN A 300 13.78 -3.50 -1.81
C GLN A 300 14.85 -4.14 -0.92
N LEU A 301 16.12 -3.98 -1.27
CA LEU A 301 17.26 -4.47 -0.51
C LEU A 301 18.08 -3.31 0.02
N LEU A 302 18.35 -3.33 1.31
CA LEU A 302 19.30 -2.49 1.99
C LEU A 302 20.53 -3.34 2.33
N ARG A 303 21.69 -2.99 1.79
CA ARG A 303 22.93 -3.71 2.07
C ARG A 303 23.29 -3.64 3.54
N ALA A 304 24.13 -4.55 4.00
CA ALA A 304 24.66 -4.54 5.36
C ALA A 304 25.19 -3.14 5.73
N GLY A 305 24.69 -2.58 6.84
CA GLY A 305 25.06 -1.23 7.33
C GLY A 305 24.58 -0.05 6.48
N GLN A 306 23.83 -0.29 5.39
CA GLN A 306 23.38 0.80 4.51
C GLN A 306 22.26 1.63 5.18
N ALA A 307 22.40 2.97 5.07
CA ALA A 307 21.35 3.94 5.32
C ALA A 307 21.01 4.69 4.03
N THR A 308 19.72 4.89 3.76
CA THR A 308 19.25 5.69 2.63
C THR A 308 19.09 7.16 3.03
N ARG A 309 19.08 8.05 2.05
CA ARG A 309 18.67 9.45 2.27
C ARG A 309 17.17 9.56 2.36
N ALA A 310 16.71 10.61 3.05
CA ALA A 310 15.28 10.89 3.16
C ALA A 310 14.74 11.51 1.86
N HIS A 311 13.55 11.07 1.50
CA HIS A 311 12.73 11.66 0.44
C HIS A 311 11.26 11.63 0.84
N ARG A 312 10.42 12.27 0.07
CA ARG A 312 8.96 12.16 0.17
C ARG A 312 8.33 12.10 -1.21
N HIS A 313 7.19 11.45 -1.27
CA HIS A 313 6.37 11.36 -2.49
C HIS A 313 4.88 11.39 -2.16
N THR A 314 4.06 11.78 -3.13
CA THR A 314 2.63 11.52 -3.07
C THR A 314 2.38 10.03 -3.31
N GLY A 315 1.28 9.54 -2.74
CA GLY A 315 1.03 8.11 -2.63
C GLY A 315 1.49 7.54 -1.30
N SER A 316 0.82 6.51 -0.87
CA SER A 316 1.04 5.84 0.42
C SER A 316 1.66 4.47 0.22
N VAL A 317 2.48 4.02 1.16
CA VAL A 317 3.17 2.73 1.09
C VAL A 317 2.96 1.95 2.37
N VAL A 318 2.70 0.65 2.23
CA VAL A 318 2.78 -0.34 3.30
C VAL A 318 4.00 -1.21 3.06
N TYR A 319 4.87 -1.29 4.05
CA TYR A 319 6.08 -2.11 4.04
C TYR A 319 5.92 -3.34 4.92
N THR A 320 6.54 -4.44 4.52
CA THR A 320 6.68 -5.67 5.29
C THR A 320 8.13 -6.10 5.28
N VAL A 321 8.69 -6.35 6.45
CA VAL A 321 10.08 -6.79 6.57
C VAL A 321 10.17 -8.26 6.18
N ALA A 322 10.59 -8.53 4.95
CA ALA A 322 10.74 -9.89 4.43
C ALA A 322 11.96 -10.61 5.00
N LYS A 323 13.06 -9.86 5.25
CA LYS A 323 14.30 -10.40 5.85
C LYS A 323 15.04 -9.30 6.62
N GLY A 324 15.68 -9.70 7.73
CA GLY A 324 16.60 -8.82 8.46
C GLY A 324 15.93 -7.92 9.50
N ARG A 325 16.66 -6.88 9.87
CA ARG A 325 16.26 -5.89 10.88
C ARG A 325 16.82 -4.52 10.53
N GLY A 326 16.13 -3.48 10.94
CA GLY A 326 16.59 -2.13 10.61
C GLY A 326 15.78 -1.06 11.30
N ARG A 327 15.82 0.10 10.70
CA ARG A 327 15.18 1.31 11.19
C ARG A 327 14.61 2.09 10.04
N SER A 328 13.49 2.76 10.29
CA SER A 328 12.99 3.84 9.44
C SER A 328 12.81 5.10 10.26
N VAL A 329 13.08 6.25 9.65
CA VAL A 329 12.68 7.55 10.18
C VAL A 329 11.57 8.06 9.25
N ILE A 330 10.38 8.26 9.78
CA ILE A 330 9.20 8.66 9.01
C ILE A 330 8.57 9.88 9.70
N ALA A 331 8.52 11.01 8.99
CA ALA A 331 8.07 12.29 9.55
C ALA A 331 8.77 12.63 10.88
N GLY A 332 10.09 12.45 10.94
CA GLY A 332 10.92 12.68 12.13
C GLY A 332 10.77 11.64 13.25
N GLN A 333 9.92 10.64 13.11
CA GLN A 333 9.72 9.58 14.10
C GLN A 333 10.53 8.34 13.74
N ARG A 334 11.21 7.75 14.71
CA ARG A 334 12.02 6.56 14.55
C ARG A 334 11.21 5.29 14.82
N PHE A 335 11.32 4.32 13.93
CA PHE A 335 10.71 2.99 14.01
C PHE A 335 11.80 1.93 13.80
N ASP A 336 12.16 1.20 14.85
CA ASP A 336 13.04 0.03 14.72
C ASP A 336 12.18 -1.20 14.39
N TRP A 337 12.54 -1.95 13.34
CA TRP A 337 11.78 -3.08 12.82
C TRP A 337 12.64 -4.33 12.65
N GLN A 338 11.98 -5.47 12.60
CA GLN A 338 12.56 -6.80 12.36
C GLN A 338 11.66 -7.63 11.44
N GLN A 339 12.16 -8.78 11.00
CA GLN A 339 11.46 -9.66 10.08
C GLN A 339 10.03 -9.96 10.54
N GLY A 340 9.08 -9.84 9.61
CA GLY A 340 7.65 -10.01 9.79
C GLY A 340 6.92 -8.72 10.15
N ASP A 341 7.61 -7.71 10.72
CA ASP A 341 6.98 -6.44 11.08
C ASP A 341 6.42 -5.73 9.84
N ILE A 342 5.31 -5.00 10.06
CA ILE A 342 4.62 -4.23 9.02
C ILE A 342 4.59 -2.78 9.45
N PHE A 343 4.93 -1.86 8.55
CA PHE A 343 4.84 -0.42 8.82
C PHE A 343 4.34 0.35 7.61
N CYS A 344 3.91 1.58 7.83
CA CYS A 344 3.40 2.40 6.74
C CYS A 344 4.05 3.78 6.65
N VAL A 345 4.16 4.26 5.42
CA VAL A 345 4.58 5.62 5.08
C VAL A 345 3.38 6.36 4.49
N PRO A 346 2.85 7.37 5.18
CA PRO A 346 1.80 8.24 4.64
C PRO A 346 2.27 9.03 3.42
N SER A 347 1.35 9.35 2.53
CA SER A 347 1.59 10.26 1.40
C SER A 347 2.24 11.55 1.90
N TRP A 348 3.29 12.02 1.20
CA TRP A 348 4.04 13.24 1.46
C TRP A 348 4.81 13.27 2.79
N ALA A 349 4.91 12.15 3.51
CA ALA A 349 5.74 12.04 4.70
C ALA A 349 7.21 11.80 4.32
N TRP A 350 8.11 12.62 4.84
CA TRP A 350 9.54 12.36 4.74
C TRP A 350 9.87 11.00 5.33
N HIS A 351 10.67 10.19 4.61
CA HIS A 351 11.07 8.88 5.10
C HIS A 351 12.43 8.46 4.58
N GLU A 352 13.10 7.66 5.38
CA GLU A 352 14.39 7.03 5.10
C GLU A 352 14.48 5.70 5.85
N HIS A 353 15.33 4.80 5.36
CA HIS A 353 15.49 3.45 5.91
C HIS A 353 16.97 3.15 6.16
N ALA A 354 17.25 2.34 7.19
CA ALA A 354 18.61 1.88 7.47
C ALA A 354 18.59 0.40 7.87
N ASN A 355 19.49 -0.37 7.31
CA ASN A 355 19.80 -1.71 7.78
C ASN A 355 20.75 -1.61 8.97
N LEU A 356 20.36 -2.16 10.11
CA LEU A 356 21.17 -2.14 11.34
C LEU A 356 22.07 -3.37 11.50
N ASP A 357 22.07 -4.28 10.54
CA ASP A 357 22.98 -5.41 10.53
C ASP A 357 24.19 -5.10 9.66
N GLU A 358 25.38 -5.26 10.23
CA GLU A 358 26.66 -4.98 9.56
C GLU A 358 27.16 -6.12 8.66
N ARG A 359 26.42 -7.26 8.62
CA ARG A 359 26.84 -8.48 7.93
C ARG A 359 25.84 -8.99 6.92
N GLU A 360 24.56 -8.77 7.20
CA GLU A 360 23.45 -9.32 6.42
C GLU A 360 22.61 -8.21 5.80
N ASP A 361 22.21 -8.43 4.56
CA ASP A 361 21.26 -7.54 3.88
C ASP A 361 19.87 -7.64 4.49
N ALA A 362 19.17 -6.53 4.55
CA ALA A 362 17.74 -6.48 4.88
C ALA A 362 16.91 -6.37 3.60
N VAL A 363 15.73 -7.00 3.59
CA VAL A 363 14.81 -6.97 2.45
C VAL A 363 13.43 -6.56 2.91
N LEU A 364 12.88 -5.56 2.26
CA LEU A 364 11.53 -5.06 2.45
C LEU A 364 10.68 -5.42 1.23
N PHE A 365 9.53 -6.03 1.47
CA PHE A 365 8.43 -6.07 0.51
C PHE A 365 7.57 -4.84 0.75
N SER A 366 7.03 -4.22 -0.30
CA SER A 366 6.08 -3.12 -0.14
C SER A 366 4.99 -3.15 -1.20
N PHE A 367 3.84 -2.58 -0.87
CA PHE A 367 2.81 -2.25 -1.84
C PHE A 367 2.29 -0.82 -1.61
N ASN A 368 1.77 -0.21 -2.67
CA ASN A 368 1.50 1.21 -2.72
C ASN A 368 0.36 1.53 -3.71
N ASP A 369 -0.12 2.79 -3.65
CA ASP A 369 -1.12 3.33 -4.57
C ASP A 369 -0.51 4.20 -5.70
N PHE A 370 0.79 4.04 -5.99
CA PHE A 370 1.48 4.80 -7.05
C PHE A 370 0.83 4.67 -8.43
N PRO A 371 0.28 3.51 -8.84
CA PRO A 371 -0.40 3.42 -10.13
C PRO A 371 -1.55 4.41 -10.24
N VAL A 372 -2.33 4.61 -9.17
CA VAL A 372 -3.39 5.62 -9.12
C VAL A 372 -2.81 7.03 -9.23
N MET A 373 -1.78 7.35 -8.45
CA MET A 373 -1.13 8.67 -8.46
C MET A 373 -0.55 9.01 -9.83
N ARG A 374 0.08 8.04 -10.50
CA ARG A 374 0.63 8.21 -11.85
C ARG A 374 -0.47 8.37 -12.91
N SER A 375 -1.52 7.53 -12.85
CA SER A 375 -2.65 7.58 -13.80
C SER A 375 -3.40 8.90 -13.78
N LEU A 376 -3.50 9.53 -12.59
CA LEU A 376 -4.16 10.80 -12.37
C LEU A 376 -3.23 12.01 -12.47
N ALA A 377 -1.95 11.81 -12.80
CA ALA A 377 -0.91 12.83 -12.80
C ALA A 377 -0.73 13.57 -11.44
N PHE A 378 -0.96 12.86 -10.34
CA PHE A 378 -0.78 13.37 -8.97
C PHE A 378 0.57 12.99 -8.36
N HIS A 379 1.39 12.21 -9.07
CA HIS A 379 2.68 11.77 -8.53
C HIS A 379 3.66 12.94 -8.48
N ARG A 380 4.22 13.17 -7.30
CA ARG A 380 5.31 14.11 -7.02
C ARG A 380 6.29 13.46 -6.07
N GLU A 381 7.56 13.82 -6.20
CA GLU A 381 8.64 13.31 -5.37
C GLU A 381 9.66 14.43 -5.11
N GLU A 382 10.23 14.46 -3.90
CA GLU A 382 11.23 15.44 -3.49
C GLU A 382 12.27 14.79 -2.59
N ALA A 383 13.54 15.17 -2.78
CA ALA A 383 14.63 14.84 -1.87
C ALA A 383 14.58 15.75 -0.63
N TYR A 384 14.99 15.20 0.53
CA TYR A 384 15.14 16.02 1.74
C TYR A 384 16.33 16.98 1.57
N PRO A 385 16.11 18.31 1.75
CA PRO A 385 17.10 19.31 1.34
C PRO A 385 18.24 19.51 2.34
N ASP A 386 18.03 19.19 3.63
CA ASP A 386 18.92 19.55 4.72
C ASP A 386 19.69 18.35 5.29
N HIS A 387 20.68 18.59 6.16
CA HIS A 387 21.39 17.58 6.95
C HIS A 387 21.93 16.41 6.12
N ASP A 388 22.59 16.70 4.99
CA ASP A 388 23.09 15.69 4.03
C ASP A 388 22.03 14.70 3.54
N GLY A 389 20.75 15.10 3.58
CA GLY A 389 19.63 14.30 3.15
C GLY A 389 19.02 13.41 4.25
N HIS A 390 19.28 13.68 5.53
CA HIS A 390 18.73 12.91 6.64
C HIS A 390 17.82 13.75 7.53
N GLN A 391 16.74 13.11 8.04
CA GLN A 391 15.81 13.76 8.95
C GLN A 391 16.40 13.87 10.37
N PRO A 392 16.20 14.99 11.08
CA PRO A 392 16.38 15.02 12.52
C PRO A 392 15.35 14.09 13.18
N VAL A 393 15.83 13.26 14.11
CA VAL A 393 14.96 12.36 14.86
C VAL A 393 14.42 13.11 16.05
N ALA A 394 13.12 13.37 16.09
CA ALA A 394 12.45 13.81 17.31
C ALA A 394 12.59 12.71 18.38
N HIS A 395 12.75 13.10 19.66
CA HIS A 395 12.84 12.14 20.75
C HIS A 395 11.67 11.15 20.66
N PRO A 396 11.89 9.83 20.92
CA PRO A 396 10.84 8.84 20.77
C PRO A 396 9.65 9.22 21.63
N ILE A 397 8.56 9.63 21.00
CA ILE A 397 7.27 9.72 21.66
C ILE A 397 6.91 8.28 22.00
N ALA A 398 6.73 7.98 23.30
CA ALA A 398 6.20 6.68 23.71
C ALA A 398 4.96 6.39 22.86
N GLN A 399 4.94 5.23 22.20
CA GLN A 399 3.78 4.86 21.36
C GLN A 399 2.51 5.04 22.19
N PRO A 400 1.45 5.64 21.63
CA PRO A 400 0.19 5.75 22.36
C PRO A 400 -0.25 4.35 22.76
N VAL A 401 -0.43 4.12 24.04
CA VAL A 401 -0.99 2.87 24.58
C VAL A 401 -2.33 2.67 23.88
N ALA A 402 -2.48 1.56 23.19
CA ALA A 402 -3.70 1.22 22.46
C ALA A 402 -4.88 1.20 23.45
N HIS A 403 -5.73 2.21 23.38
CA HIS A 403 -7.02 2.16 24.07
C HIS A 403 -7.87 1.07 23.38
N PRO A 404 -8.61 0.24 24.14
CA PRO A 404 -9.44 -0.80 23.57
C PRO A 404 -10.45 -0.17 22.61
N VAL A 405 -10.41 -0.61 21.36
CA VAL A 405 -11.39 -0.23 20.33
C VAL A 405 -12.70 -0.90 20.71
N THR A 406 -13.70 -0.13 21.12
CA THR A 406 -15.09 -0.60 21.16
C THR A 406 -15.53 -0.83 19.72
N GLN A 407 -15.78 -2.10 19.38
CA GLN A 407 -16.30 -2.45 18.06
C GLN A 407 -17.64 -1.73 17.83
N PRO A 408 -17.89 -1.16 16.64
CA PRO A 408 -19.22 -0.74 16.27
C PRO A 408 -20.15 -1.97 16.26
N ALA A 409 -21.34 -1.80 16.82
CA ALA A 409 -22.35 -2.86 16.89
C ALA A 409 -22.61 -3.40 15.48
N ALA A 410 -22.55 -4.73 15.32
CA ALA A 410 -22.87 -5.39 14.09
C ALA A 410 -24.31 -5.03 13.67
N HIS A 411 -24.51 -4.43 12.50
CA HIS A 411 -25.82 -4.28 11.91
C HIS A 411 -26.36 -5.68 11.56
N PRO A 412 -27.57 -6.03 11.98
CA PRO A 412 -28.16 -7.32 11.61
C PRO A 412 -28.37 -7.36 10.10
N ILE A 413 -27.80 -8.38 9.47
CA ILE A 413 -28.06 -8.70 8.06
C ILE A 413 -29.55 -9.04 7.96
N ALA A 414 -30.31 -8.26 7.19
CA ALA A 414 -31.72 -8.57 6.89
C ALA A 414 -31.79 -9.91 6.15
N GLN A 415 -32.54 -10.86 6.73
CA GLN A 415 -32.83 -12.11 6.05
C GLN A 415 -33.77 -11.84 4.86
N PRO A 416 -33.57 -12.51 3.70
CA PRO A 416 -34.52 -12.42 2.60
C PRO A 416 -35.85 -12.98 3.04
N ALA A 417 -36.95 -12.26 2.70
CA ALA A 417 -38.32 -12.69 2.94
C ALA A 417 -38.60 -13.99 2.18
N GLU A 418 -39.07 -15.02 2.90
CA GLU A 418 -39.64 -16.21 2.29
C GLU A 418 -40.92 -15.80 1.54
N GLU A 419 -40.89 -15.86 0.21
CA GLU A 419 -42.11 -15.84 -0.60
C GLU A 419 -42.85 -17.18 -0.41
N ARG A 420 -44.11 -17.06 0.02
CA ARG A 420 -45.07 -18.17 0.07
C ARG A 420 -45.72 -18.36 -1.31
#